data_9eb858e152172972b51c18d273bcc7f5
#
_entry.id   9eb858e152172972b51c18d273bcc7f5
#
_cell.length_a   1.000
_cell.length_b   1.000
_cell.length_c   1.000
_cell.angle_alpha   90.00
_cell.angle_beta   90.00
_cell.angle_gamma   90.00
#
_symmetry.space_group_name_H-M   'P 1'
#
loop_
_entity.id
_entity.type
_entity.pdbx_description
1 polymer ?
#
loop_
_entity_poly.entity_id
_entity_poly.type
_entity_poly.pdbx_seq_one_letter_code
_entity_poly.pdbx_strand_id
1 'polypeptide(L)'
;MIVTVSGPHGSGKSTYAEKLAGSLGLRHVSAGLMFRKLAEERKMPLEKFQEMAAADPSIDRLVDERTMLEAERGDVVVDGQLAGWVLKEISDLRVLLTAPLVVRLERIAARDHIALEEARRQTLHREGVQAERYRKHYGFSVDDWSIYQLILDTSFGSI
;
A
#
# COMPACT_ATOMS: atom_id res chain seq x y z
N MET A 1 3.45 18.44 -7.84
CA MET A 1 2.23 17.59 -7.79
C MET A 1 2.50 16.36 -6.93
N ILE A 2 1.60 16.05 -6.00
CA ILE A 2 1.68 14.87 -5.12
C ILE A 2 0.41 14.04 -5.33
N VAL A 3 0.55 12.85 -5.87
CA VAL A 3 -0.56 11.91 -6.10
C VAL A 3 -0.37 10.68 -5.22
N THR A 4 -1.41 10.26 -4.53
CA THR A 4 -1.38 9.01 -3.75
C THR A 4 -2.22 7.93 -4.41
N VAL A 5 -1.72 6.69 -4.39
CA VAL A 5 -2.41 5.50 -4.90
C VAL A 5 -2.51 4.48 -3.78
N SER A 6 -3.70 4.34 -3.24
CA SER A 6 -4.01 3.39 -2.16
C SER A 6 -4.82 2.18 -2.65
N GLY A 7 -4.99 1.18 -1.82
CA GLY A 7 -5.82 0.01 -2.12
C GLY A 7 -5.32 -1.27 -1.45
N PRO A 8 -6.13 -2.34 -1.45
CA PRO A 8 -5.78 -3.62 -0.84
C PRO A 8 -4.70 -4.37 -1.63
N HIS A 9 -4.18 -5.45 -1.06
CA HIS A 9 -3.22 -6.31 -1.74
C HIS A 9 -3.82 -6.92 -3.03
N GLY A 10 -3.03 -6.94 -4.12
CA GLY A 10 -3.48 -7.46 -5.41
C GLY A 10 -4.36 -6.50 -6.24
N SER A 11 -4.63 -5.28 -5.76
CA SER A 11 -5.37 -4.27 -6.54
C SER A 11 -4.56 -3.62 -7.67
N GLY A 12 -3.26 -3.90 -7.77
CA GLY A 12 -2.39 -3.34 -8.81
C GLY A 12 -1.74 -1.99 -8.46
N LYS A 13 -1.82 -1.54 -7.21
CA LYS A 13 -1.31 -0.22 -6.79
C LYS A 13 0.05 0.16 -7.38
N SER A 14 1.07 -0.66 -7.09
CA SER A 14 2.45 -0.33 -7.48
C SER A 14 2.61 -0.26 -8.99
N THR A 15 1.97 -1.17 -9.73
CA THR A 15 2.02 -1.20 -11.20
C THR A 15 1.36 0.05 -11.81
N TYR A 16 0.17 0.41 -11.31
CA TYR A 16 -0.52 1.61 -11.82
C TYR A 16 0.17 2.89 -11.36
N ALA A 17 0.70 2.95 -10.14
CA ALA A 17 1.43 4.10 -9.65
C ALA A 17 2.73 4.34 -10.44
N GLU A 18 3.47 3.28 -10.75
CA GLU A 18 4.68 3.36 -11.58
C GLU A 18 4.37 3.85 -13.00
N LYS A 19 3.34 3.27 -13.66
CA LYS A 19 2.90 3.71 -14.98
C LYS A 19 2.41 5.16 -14.98
N LEU A 20 1.65 5.56 -13.96
CA LEU A 20 1.16 6.93 -13.82
C LEU A 20 2.32 7.90 -13.64
N ALA A 21 3.27 7.58 -12.76
CA ALA A 21 4.46 8.40 -12.56
C ALA A 21 5.25 8.58 -13.85
N GLY A 22 5.50 7.49 -14.58
CA GLY A 22 6.18 7.55 -15.88
C GLY A 22 5.43 8.38 -16.91
N SER A 23 4.11 8.27 -16.98
CA SER A 23 3.28 9.03 -17.94
C SER A 23 3.22 10.53 -17.62
N LEU A 24 3.35 10.91 -16.36
CA LEU A 24 3.32 12.30 -15.90
C LEU A 24 4.72 12.92 -15.73
N GLY A 25 5.79 12.14 -15.91
CA GLY A 25 7.15 12.59 -15.64
C GLY A 25 7.42 12.85 -14.14
N LEU A 26 6.72 12.13 -13.26
CA LEU A 26 6.85 12.24 -11.81
C LEU A 26 7.73 11.12 -11.24
N ARG A 27 8.27 11.33 -10.05
CA ARG A 27 8.96 10.27 -9.28
C ARG A 27 7.93 9.25 -8.79
N HIS A 28 8.36 8.01 -8.58
CA HIS A 28 7.54 6.97 -7.94
C HIS A 28 8.18 6.58 -6.59
N VAL A 29 7.37 6.55 -5.55
CA VAL A 29 7.76 6.14 -4.19
C VAL A 29 6.77 5.12 -3.67
N SER A 30 7.27 4.00 -3.15
CA SER A 30 6.43 2.93 -2.60
C SER A 30 6.68 2.75 -1.10
N ALA A 31 5.67 3.04 -0.28
CA ALA A 31 5.71 2.80 1.16
C ALA A 31 5.91 1.30 1.49
N GLY A 32 5.33 0.42 0.67
CA GLY A 32 5.53 -1.02 0.81
C GLY A 32 6.97 -1.47 0.54
N LEU A 33 7.66 -0.84 -0.39
CA LEU A 33 9.09 -1.09 -0.62
C LEU A 33 9.95 -0.55 0.53
N MET A 34 9.62 0.62 1.07
CA MET A 34 10.30 1.17 2.25
C MET A 34 10.21 0.24 3.45
N PHE A 35 9.02 -0.31 3.70
CA PHE A 35 8.80 -1.27 4.78
C PHE A 35 9.66 -2.54 4.59
N ARG A 36 9.73 -3.08 3.36
CA ARG A 36 10.57 -4.25 3.06
C ARG A 36 12.06 -3.96 3.23
N LYS A 37 12.54 -2.81 2.77
CA LYS A 37 13.93 -2.38 2.97
C LYS A 37 14.30 -2.28 4.45
N LEU A 38 13.40 -1.77 5.29
CA LEU A 38 13.61 -1.75 6.74
C LEU A 38 13.75 -3.14 7.35
N ALA A 39 12.96 -4.12 6.87
CA ALA A 39 13.11 -5.51 7.29
C ALA A 39 14.47 -6.08 6.88
N GLU A 40 14.92 -5.82 5.65
CA GLU A 40 16.22 -6.23 5.13
C GLU A 40 17.39 -5.59 5.91
N GLU A 41 17.34 -4.29 6.17
CA GLU A 41 18.32 -3.56 6.98
C GLU A 41 18.46 -4.16 8.37
N ARG A 42 17.36 -4.66 8.94
CA ARG A 42 17.35 -5.36 10.24
C ARG A 42 17.65 -6.86 10.15
N LYS A 43 17.97 -7.36 8.94
CA LYS A 43 18.23 -8.80 8.67
C LYS A 43 17.11 -9.71 9.17
N MET A 44 15.87 -9.26 9.04
CA MET A 44 14.68 -9.91 9.56
C MET A 44 13.77 -10.39 8.42
N PRO A 45 13.24 -11.62 8.49
CA PRO A 45 12.18 -12.06 7.57
C PRO A 45 10.98 -11.12 7.62
N LEU A 46 10.38 -10.82 6.46
CA LEU A 46 9.29 -9.86 6.35
C LEU A 46 8.11 -10.18 7.26
N GLU A 47 7.77 -11.46 7.41
CA GLU A 47 6.68 -11.93 8.28
C GLU A 47 6.93 -11.56 9.75
N LYS A 48 8.14 -11.85 10.26
CA LYS A 48 8.53 -11.46 11.62
C LYS A 48 8.58 -9.94 11.79
N PHE A 49 9.01 -9.22 10.77
CA PHE A 49 9.02 -7.76 10.81
C PHE A 49 7.60 -7.18 10.86
N GLN A 50 6.64 -7.79 10.16
CA GLN A 50 5.22 -7.42 10.25
C GLN A 50 4.64 -7.67 11.64
N GLU A 51 4.96 -8.81 12.27
CA GLU A 51 4.56 -9.10 13.65
C GLU A 51 5.13 -8.07 14.63
N MET A 52 6.41 -7.73 14.48
CA MET A 52 7.04 -6.69 15.30
C MET A 52 6.39 -5.31 15.09
N ALA A 53 6.07 -4.94 13.86
CA ALA A 53 5.36 -3.69 13.56
C ALA A 53 3.92 -3.65 14.14
N ALA A 54 3.28 -4.82 14.30
CA ALA A 54 1.98 -4.89 14.95
C ALA A 54 2.05 -4.57 16.47
N ALA A 55 3.19 -4.85 17.09
CA ALA A 55 3.45 -4.57 18.51
C ALA A 55 4.11 -3.20 18.75
N ASP A 56 4.86 -2.68 17.78
CA ASP A 56 5.65 -1.45 17.91
C ASP A 56 5.24 -0.41 16.84
N PRO A 57 4.42 0.60 17.23
CA PRO A 57 3.99 1.67 16.31
C PRO A 57 5.13 2.54 15.77
N SER A 58 6.33 2.48 16.36
CA SER A 58 7.48 3.27 15.88
C SER A 58 7.93 2.85 14.49
N ILE A 59 7.70 1.60 14.11
CA ILE A 59 8.04 1.09 12.77
C ILE A 59 7.16 1.72 11.70
N ASP A 60 5.85 1.75 11.92
CA ASP A 60 4.91 2.40 11.00
C ASP A 60 5.22 3.89 10.89
N ARG A 61 5.45 4.58 12.02
CA ARG A 61 5.84 5.99 12.02
C ARG A 61 7.10 6.25 11.22
N LEU A 62 8.11 5.40 11.33
CA LEU A 62 9.35 5.56 10.56
C LEU A 62 9.11 5.43 9.04
N VAL A 63 8.23 4.51 8.61
CA VAL A 63 7.84 4.40 7.20
C VAL A 63 7.07 5.64 6.75
N ASP A 64 6.14 6.12 7.58
CA ASP A 64 5.32 7.30 7.28
C ASP A 64 6.18 8.57 7.20
N GLU A 65 7.10 8.77 8.14
CA GLU A 65 8.04 9.90 8.12
C GLU A 65 8.91 9.89 6.86
N ARG A 66 9.48 8.74 6.49
CA ARG A 66 10.24 8.61 5.24
C ARG A 66 9.38 8.88 4.01
N THR A 67 8.14 8.40 4.03
CA THR A 67 7.17 8.62 2.93
C THR A 67 6.81 10.11 2.82
N MET A 68 6.57 10.76 3.94
CA MET A 68 6.30 12.20 4.02
C MET A 68 7.45 13.02 3.48
N LEU A 69 8.68 12.76 3.95
CA LEU A 69 9.89 13.46 3.48
C LEU A 69 10.08 13.32 1.97
N GLU A 70 9.80 12.15 1.40
CA GLU A 70 9.86 11.97 -0.05
C GLU A 70 8.74 12.72 -0.78
N ALA A 71 7.55 12.78 -0.19
CA ALA A 71 6.42 13.49 -0.79
C ALA A 71 6.61 15.02 -0.75
N GLU A 72 7.16 15.56 0.33
CA GLU A 72 7.44 17.00 0.48
C GLU A 72 8.40 17.56 -0.57
N ARG A 73 9.23 16.71 -1.18
CA ARG A 73 10.07 17.09 -2.33
C ARG A 73 9.26 17.41 -3.59
N GLY A 74 7.96 17.07 -3.60
CA GLY A 74 7.06 17.32 -4.72
C GLY A 74 7.27 16.37 -5.92
N ASP A 75 6.46 16.56 -6.92
CA ASP A 75 6.50 15.84 -8.21
C ASP A 75 6.63 14.32 -8.06
N VAL A 76 5.66 13.72 -7.36
CA VAL A 76 5.71 12.31 -6.96
C VAL A 76 4.35 11.62 -6.99
N VAL A 77 4.36 10.36 -7.39
CA VAL A 77 3.28 9.39 -7.14
C VAL A 77 3.72 8.48 -6.02
N VAL A 78 2.95 8.43 -4.95
CA VAL A 78 3.23 7.59 -3.77
C VAL A 78 2.21 6.45 -3.70
N ASP A 79 2.68 5.19 -3.72
CA ASP A 79 1.81 4.04 -3.50
C ASP A 79 2.00 3.43 -2.10
N GLY A 80 0.90 3.01 -1.52
CA GLY A 80 0.87 2.34 -0.22
C GLY A 80 -0.56 2.17 0.27
N GLN A 81 -0.80 1.17 1.14
CA GLN A 81 -2.15 0.97 1.68
C GLN A 81 -2.70 2.23 2.36
N LEU A 82 -1.84 2.95 3.09
CA LEU A 82 -2.19 4.15 3.84
C LEU A 82 -1.72 5.44 3.19
N ALA A 83 -1.17 5.40 1.98
CA ALA A 83 -0.58 6.60 1.35
C ALA A 83 -1.57 7.78 1.31
N GLY A 84 -2.84 7.53 0.99
CA GLY A 84 -3.88 8.56 1.00
C GLY A 84 -4.17 9.14 2.37
N TRP A 85 -4.05 8.37 3.44
CA TRP A 85 -4.25 8.83 4.81
C TRP A 85 -3.03 9.56 5.35
N VAL A 86 -1.84 8.98 5.17
CA VAL A 86 -0.56 9.57 5.64
C VAL A 86 -0.28 10.91 4.99
N LEU A 87 -0.59 11.05 3.70
CA LEU A 87 -0.32 12.25 2.92
C LEU A 87 -1.58 13.13 2.70
N LYS A 88 -2.64 12.91 3.48
CA LYS A 88 -3.95 13.56 3.29
C LYS A 88 -3.86 15.07 3.15
N GLU A 89 -3.05 15.71 4.00
CA GLU A 89 -2.99 17.18 4.09
C GLU A 89 -2.15 17.82 2.98
N ILE A 90 -1.25 17.05 2.33
CA ILE A 90 -0.33 17.59 1.34
C ILE A 90 -0.53 17.05 -0.07
N SER A 91 -1.36 16.01 -0.24
CA SER A 91 -1.61 15.41 -1.55
C SER A 91 -2.63 16.20 -2.37
N ASP A 92 -2.31 16.42 -3.64
CA ASP A 92 -3.22 17.07 -4.61
C ASP A 92 -4.35 16.12 -5.05
N LEU A 93 -4.04 14.83 -5.18
CA LEU A 93 -5.00 13.81 -5.60
C LEU A 93 -4.79 12.50 -4.83
N ARG A 94 -5.88 11.97 -4.29
CA ARG A 94 -5.92 10.67 -3.61
C ARG A 94 -6.77 9.69 -4.39
N VAL A 95 -6.12 8.64 -4.90
CA VAL A 95 -6.74 7.57 -5.69
C VAL A 95 -6.80 6.30 -4.85
N LEU A 96 -7.96 5.65 -4.86
CA LEU A 96 -8.14 4.30 -4.31
C LEU A 96 -8.34 3.32 -5.46
N LEU A 97 -7.52 2.29 -5.52
CA LEU A 97 -7.70 1.17 -6.42
C LEU A 97 -8.38 0.02 -5.69
N THR A 98 -9.42 -0.52 -6.30
CA THR A 98 -10.16 -1.68 -5.81
C THR A 98 -10.13 -2.81 -6.84
N ALA A 99 -10.39 -4.02 -6.40
CA ALA A 99 -10.74 -5.16 -7.24
C ALA A 99 -11.44 -6.23 -6.36
N PRO A 100 -12.34 -7.04 -6.92
CA PRO A 100 -12.93 -8.17 -6.21
C PRO A 100 -11.84 -9.10 -5.63
N LEU A 101 -12.12 -9.69 -4.47
CA LEU A 101 -11.14 -10.54 -3.78
C LEU A 101 -10.59 -11.66 -4.68
N VAL A 102 -11.45 -12.32 -5.46
CA VAL A 102 -11.05 -13.40 -6.36
C VAL A 102 -9.99 -12.92 -7.37
N VAL A 103 -10.21 -11.77 -8.00
CA VAL A 103 -9.26 -11.17 -8.96
C VAL A 103 -7.93 -10.83 -8.28
N ARG A 104 -7.98 -10.28 -7.08
CA ARG A 104 -6.78 -9.94 -6.31
C ARG A 104 -5.97 -11.19 -5.95
N LEU A 105 -6.66 -12.27 -5.54
CA LEU A 105 -6.01 -13.53 -5.20
C LEU A 105 -5.38 -14.22 -6.41
N GLU A 106 -6.04 -14.20 -7.56
CA GLU A 106 -5.47 -14.72 -8.81
C GLU A 106 -4.19 -13.98 -9.21
N ARG A 107 -4.18 -12.65 -9.10
CA ARG A 107 -3.00 -11.83 -9.36
C ARG A 107 -1.85 -12.13 -8.39
N ILE A 108 -2.16 -12.30 -7.09
CA ILE A 108 -1.17 -12.64 -6.06
C ILE A 108 -0.63 -14.04 -6.29
N ALA A 109 -1.49 -15.04 -6.55
CA ALA A 109 -1.08 -16.42 -6.83
C ALA A 109 -0.15 -16.50 -8.04
N ALA A 110 -0.48 -15.79 -9.12
CA ALA A 110 0.35 -15.74 -10.32
C ALA A 110 1.71 -15.05 -10.08
N ARG A 111 1.71 -13.91 -9.38
CA ARG A 111 2.93 -13.16 -9.08
C ARG A 111 3.90 -13.93 -8.19
N ASP A 112 3.37 -14.58 -7.15
CA ASP A 112 4.17 -15.23 -6.11
C ASP A 112 4.41 -16.73 -6.41
N HIS A 113 3.87 -17.23 -7.52
CA HIS A 113 3.98 -18.64 -7.96
C HIS A 113 3.49 -19.63 -6.89
N ILE A 114 2.36 -19.33 -6.25
CA ILE A 114 1.72 -20.16 -5.22
C ILE A 114 0.31 -20.58 -5.64
N ALA A 115 -0.21 -21.62 -4.99
CA ALA A 115 -1.59 -22.06 -5.19
C ALA A 115 -2.59 -20.98 -4.75
N LEU A 116 -3.76 -20.92 -5.42
CA LEU A 116 -4.80 -19.93 -5.13
C LEU A 116 -5.28 -20.00 -3.66
N GLU A 117 -5.41 -21.20 -3.12
CA GLU A 117 -5.83 -21.38 -1.72
C GLU A 117 -4.78 -20.85 -0.72
N GLU A 118 -3.49 -21.03 -1.04
CA GLU A 118 -2.41 -20.47 -0.23
C GLU A 118 -2.38 -18.94 -0.34
N ALA A 119 -2.57 -18.38 -1.54
CA ALA A 119 -2.71 -16.94 -1.73
C ALA A 119 -3.87 -16.37 -0.90
N ARG A 120 -5.01 -17.09 -0.87
CA ARG A 120 -6.19 -16.73 -0.06
C ARG A 120 -5.86 -16.69 1.42
N ARG A 121 -5.28 -17.78 1.95
CA ARG A 121 -4.91 -17.91 3.36
C ARG A 121 -3.97 -16.78 3.81
N GLN A 122 -2.91 -16.57 3.06
CA GLN A 122 -1.91 -15.54 3.36
C GLN A 122 -2.48 -14.14 3.26
N THR A 123 -3.25 -13.83 2.22
CA THR A 123 -3.80 -12.49 1.99
C THR A 123 -4.81 -12.12 3.06
N LEU A 124 -5.76 -13.01 3.38
CA LEU A 124 -6.77 -12.73 4.41
C LEU A 124 -6.13 -12.56 5.80
N HIS A 125 -5.17 -13.41 6.14
CA HIS A 125 -4.42 -13.26 7.39
C HIS A 125 -3.71 -11.92 7.47
N ARG A 126 -2.96 -11.57 6.44
CA ARG A 126 -2.20 -10.32 6.36
C ARG A 126 -3.10 -9.09 6.42
N GLU A 127 -4.20 -9.07 5.65
CA GLU A 127 -5.14 -7.94 5.65
C GLU A 127 -5.83 -7.79 7.01
N GLY A 128 -6.18 -8.88 7.68
CA GLY A 128 -6.74 -8.85 9.03
C GLY A 128 -5.79 -8.24 10.05
N VAL A 129 -4.54 -8.70 10.10
CA VAL A 129 -3.50 -8.17 10.99
C VAL A 129 -3.24 -6.68 10.71
N GLN A 130 -3.18 -6.29 9.44
CA GLN A 130 -2.95 -4.90 9.06
C GLN A 130 -4.12 -3.99 9.40
N ALA A 131 -5.36 -4.42 9.15
CA ALA A 131 -6.54 -3.63 9.46
C ALA A 131 -6.65 -3.35 10.98
N GLU A 132 -6.39 -4.35 11.81
CA GLU A 132 -6.35 -4.19 13.27
C GLU A 132 -5.23 -3.25 13.71
N ARG A 133 -4.02 -3.42 13.17
CA ARG A 133 -2.87 -2.56 13.43
C ARG A 133 -3.16 -1.10 13.08
N TYR A 134 -3.73 -0.83 11.92
CA TYR A 134 -4.03 0.52 11.48
C TYR A 134 -5.10 1.18 12.33
N ARG A 135 -6.15 0.45 12.69
CA ARG A 135 -7.16 0.96 13.60
C ARG A 135 -6.57 1.30 14.97
N LYS A 136 -5.68 0.46 15.50
CA LYS A 136 -5.02 0.66 16.79
C LYS A 136 -4.03 1.83 16.77
N HIS A 137 -3.21 1.96 15.72
CA HIS A 137 -2.13 2.94 15.66
C HIS A 137 -2.60 4.31 15.15
N TYR A 138 -3.57 4.35 14.25
CA TYR A 138 -4.01 5.58 13.57
C TYR A 138 -5.46 5.97 13.87
N GLY A 139 -6.28 5.06 14.39
CA GLY A 139 -7.66 5.33 14.75
C GLY A 139 -8.65 5.39 13.59
N PHE A 140 -8.27 4.99 12.36
CA PHE A 140 -9.18 4.93 11.22
C PHE A 140 -9.35 3.50 10.68
N SER A 141 -10.38 3.29 9.89
CA SER A 141 -10.66 2.03 9.18
C SER A 141 -10.10 2.08 7.77
N VAL A 142 -9.51 0.98 7.29
CA VAL A 142 -9.11 0.82 5.89
C VAL A 142 -10.31 0.82 4.93
N ASP A 143 -11.51 0.59 5.46
CA ASP A 143 -12.77 0.63 4.72
C ASP A 143 -13.40 2.04 4.67
N ASP A 144 -12.78 3.02 5.30
CA ASP A 144 -13.19 4.42 5.16
C ASP A 144 -12.57 5.03 3.89
N TRP A 145 -13.40 5.15 2.87
CA TRP A 145 -13.02 5.68 1.57
C TRP A 145 -13.34 7.18 1.39
N SER A 146 -13.83 7.83 2.42
CA SER A 146 -14.31 9.22 2.37
C SER A 146 -13.25 10.26 1.97
N ILE A 147 -11.96 9.93 2.13
CA ILE A 147 -10.85 10.82 1.82
C ILE A 147 -10.44 10.79 0.33
N TYR A 148 -10.87 9.79 -0.44
CA TYR A 148 -10.43 9.59 -1.82
C TYR A 148 -11.30 10.38 -2.80
N GLN A 149 -10.66 11.12 -3.72
CA GLN A 149 -11.36 11.82 -4.78
C GLN A 149 -11.68 10.93 -5.98
N LEU A 150 -10.89 9.86 -6.18
CA LEU A 150 -11.08 8.92 -7.28
C LEU A 150 -11.00 7.49 -6.77
N ILE A 151 -12.00 6.69 -7.09
CA ILE A 151 -12.05 5.26 -6.76
C ILE A 151 -12.20 4.48 -8.06
N LEU A 152 -11.25 3.59 -8.34
CA LEU A 152 -11.19 2.83 -9.59
C LEU A 152 -11.19 1.33 -9.32
N ASP A 153 -12.10 0.62 -9.96
CA ASP A 153 -12.07 -0.84 -10.04
C ASP A 153 -11.11 -1.28 -11.15
N THR A 154 -10.09 -2.03 -10.79
CA THR A 154 -9.06 -2.51 -11.71
C THR A 154 -9.34 -3.91 -12.27
N SER A 155 -10.50 -4.50 -11.97
CA SER A 155 -10.85 -5.84 -12.45
C SER A 155 -11.08 -5.90 -13.96
N PHE A 156 -11.46 -4.78 -14.58
CA PHE A 156 -11.77 -4.70 -16.01
C PHE A 156 -10.56 -4.39 -16.91
N GLY A 157 -9.39 -4.19 -16.34
CA GLY A 157 -8.17 -3.89 -17.07
C GLY A 157 -7.12 -5.00 -16.96
N SER A 158 -6.37 -5.23 -18.04
CA SER A 158 -5.09 -5.94 -17.93
C SER A 158 -4.08 -5.01 -17.25
N ILE A 159 -3.39 -5.51 -16.26
CA ILE A 159 -2.29 -4.81 -15.61
C ILE A 159 -1.02 -4.96 -16.45
#